data_00a3a840f4c3a1610135e1024c01c5f8
#
_entry.id   00a3a840f4c3a1610135e1024c01c5f8
#
_cell.length_a   1.000
_cell.length_b   1.000
_cell.length_c   1.000
_cell.angle_alpha   90.00
_cell.angle_beta   90.00
_cell.angle_gamma   90.00
#
_symmetry.space_group_name_H-M   'P 1'
#
loop_
_entity.id
_entity.type
_entity.pdbx_description
1 polymer ?
#
loop_
_entity_poly.entity_id
_entity_poly.type
_entity_poly.pdbx_seq_one_letter_code
_entity_poly.pdbx_strand_id
1 'polypeptide(L)'
;MVIEQFKDAPAIYRRFREKGRMMPDGLSYISSWIDTESKVCYQLMETEDVALLQRWTENWDDLMEFKIVPVRTSAETAAIVERSQTG
;
A
#
# COMPACT_ATOMS: atom_id res chain seq x y z
N MET A 1 -0.38 -5.07 0.38
CA MET A 1 -0.78 -4.03 1.34
C MET A 1 0.43 -3.22 1.73
N VAL A 2 0.34 -1.92 1.56
CA VAL A 2 1.37 -0.98 1.99
C VAL A 2 0.87 -0.32 3.27
N ILE A 3 1.60 -0.51 4.36
CA ILE A 3 1.27 0.08 5.65
C ILE A 3 2.19 1.28 5.84
N GLU A 4 1.60 2.47 5.93
CA GLU A 4 2.31 3.74 6.00
C GLU A 4 2.16 4.31 7.41
N GLN A 5 3.27 4.43 8.13
CA GLN A 5 3.27 5.07 9.43
C GLN A 5 3.69 6.52 9.26
N PHE A 6 2.77 7.44 9.51
CA PHE A 6 2.96 8.86 9.24
C PHE A 6 3.90 9.51 10.27
N LYS A 7 4.84 10.31 9.76
CA LYS A 7 5.67 11.17 10.60
C LYS A 7 5.09 12.58 10.69
N ASP A 8 4.45 13.06 9.61
CA ASP A 8 3.89 14.42 9.52
C ASP A 8 2.68 14.39 8.57
N ALA A 9 1.50 14.13 9.13
CA ALA A 9 0.28 14.04 8.35
C ALA A 9 -0.03 15.33 7.56
N PRO A 10 0.05 16.53 8.16
CA PRO A 10 -0.19 17.77 7.39
C PRO A 10 0.71 17.92 6.17
N ALA A 11 2.00 17.58 6.29
CA ALA A 11 2.94 17.66 5.17
C ALA A 11 2.62 16.63 4.09
N ILE A 12 2.18 15.42 4.48
CA ILE A 12 1.77 14.37 3.56
C ILE A 12 0.60 14.83 2.71
N TYR A 13 -0.45 15.34 3.34
CA TYR A 13 -1.65 15.80 2.63
C TYR A 13 -1.38 17.03 1.77
N ARG A 14 -0.45 17.90 2.18
CA ARG A 14 -0.02 19.03 1.35
C ARG A 14 0.65 18.54 0.08
N ARG A 15 1.59 17.61 0.19
CA ARG A 15 2.29 17.04 -0.97
C ARG A 15 1.31 16.31 -1.88
N PHE A 16 0.37 15.58 -1.31
CA PHE A 16 -0.68 14.90 -2.06
C PHE A 16 -1.52 15.88 -2.88
N ARG A 17 -1.92 17.02 -2.29
CA ARG A 17 -2.67 18.03 -3.03
C ARG A 17 -1.87 18.66 -4.16
N GLU A 18 -0.58 18.82 -3.98
CA GLU A 18 0.28 19.47 -4.97
C GLU A 18 0.71 18.53 -6.09
N LYS A 19 0.98 17.27 -5.76
CA LYS A 19 1.63 16.33 -6.68
C LYS A 19 0.86 15.02 -6.90
N GLY A 20 -0.25 14.81 -6.21
CA GLY A 20 -0.98 13.55 -6.24
C GLY A 20 -0.17 12.43 -5.59
N ARG A 21 -0.49 11.18 -5.93
CA ARG A 21 0.19 10.01 -5.39
C ARG A 21 1.58 9.76 -5.96
N MET A 22 1.89 10.35 -7.09
CA MET A 22 3.17 10.19 -7.79
C MET A 22 3.47 8.72 -8.11
N MET A 23 2.47 8.00 -8.60
CA MET A 23 2.60 6.58 -8.91
C MET A 23 3.19 6.38 -10.30
N PRO A 24 4.22 5.50 -10.42
CA PRO A 24 4.71 5.13 -11.75
C PRO A 24 3.70 4.28 -12.50
N ASP A 25 3.83 4.25 -13.83
CA ASP A 25 3.02 3.37 -14.67
C ASP A 25 3.25 1.91 -14.26
N GLY A 26 2.17 1.13 -14.24
CA GLY A 26 2.24 -0.26 -13.83
C GLY A 26 1.99 -0.51 -12.35
N LEU A 27 1.84 0.55 -11.56
CA LEU A 27 1.45 0.47 -10.15
C LEU A 27 0.07 1.06 -10.00
N SER A 28 -0.88 0.28 -9.50
CA SER A 28 -2.28 0.69 -9.35
C SER A 28 -2.66 0.85 -7.89
N TYR A 29 -3.35 1.96 -7.59
CA TYR A 29 -4.00 2.18 -6.30
C TYR A 29 -5.39 1.55 -6.34
N ILE A 30 -5.75 0.75 -5.33
CA ILE A 30 -7.05 0.10 -5.25
C ILE A 30 -7.92 0.77 -4.20
N SER A 31 -7.46 0.84 -2.96
CA SER A 31 -8.19 1.47 -1.87
C SER A 31 -7.26 1.73 -0.69
N SER A 32 -7.70 2.58 0.24
CA SER A 32 -6.93 2.82 1.45
C SER A 32 -7.84 3.12 2.63
N TRP A 33 -7.32 2.86 3.82
CA TRP A 33 -7.98 3.12 5.08
C TRP A 33 -6.98 3.78 6.02
N ILE A 34 -7.42 4.75 6.78
CA ILE A 34 -6.58 5.48 7.74
C ILE A 34 -7.17 5.25 9.11
N ASP A 35 -6.32 4.99 10.12
CA ASP A 35 -6.78 4.85 11.49
C ASP A 35 -7.40 6.16 11.99
N THR A 36 -8.25 6.07 13.01
CA THR A 36 -9.00 7.23 13.49
C THR A 36 -8.14 8.34 14.10
N GLU A 37 -6.89 8.04 14.41
CA GLU A 37 -5.93 9.02 14.91
C GLU A 37 -5.10 9.67 13.79
N SER A 38 -5.31 9.25 12.54
CA SER A 38 -4.59 9.75 11.35
C SER A 38 -3.08 9.55 11.42
N LYS A 39 -2.66 8.41 11.98
CA LYS A 39 -1.24 8.08 12.15
C LYS A 39 -0.77 6.98 11.20
N VAL A 40 -1.67 6.09 10.80
CA VAL A 40 -1.33 4.92 9.97
C VAL A 40 -2.32 4.82 8.82
N CYS A 41 -1.79 4.64 7.61
CA CYS A 41 -2.58 4.37 6.42
C CYS A 41 -2.34 2.95 5.96
N TYR A 42 -3.41 2.23 5.67
CA TYR A 42 -3.39 0.90 5.08
C TYR A 42 -3.82 1.04 3.64
N GLN A 43 -2.88 0.91 2.71
CA GLN A 43 -3.13 1.17 1.29
C GLN A 43 -2.94 -0.10 0.47
N LEU A 44 -4.01 -0.50 -0.19
CA LEU A 44 -3.98 -1.67 -1.06
C LEU A 44 -3.57 -1.23 -2.46
N MET A 45 -2.48 -1.81 -2.94
CA MET A 45 -1.91 -1.50 -4.25
C MET A 45 -1.64 -2.79 -5.01
N GLU A 46 -1.65 -2.71 -6.32
CA GLU A 46 -1.41 -3.84 -7.20
C GLU A 46 -0.34 -3.53 -8.22
N THR A 47 0.59 -4.45 -8.42
CA THR A 47 1.61 -4.37 -9.46
C THR A 47 2.15 -5.77 -9.76
N GLU A 48 2.61 -5.96 -10.99
CA GLU A 48 3.35 -7.15 -11.39
C GLU A 48 4.85 -7.02 -11.11
N ASP A 49 5.32 -5.83 -10.74
CA ASP A 49 6.72 -5.53 -10.51
C ASP A 49 6.93 -4.82 -9.17
N VAL A 50 7.44 -5.55 -8.19
CA VAL A 50 7.71 -5.05 -6.83
C VAL A 50 8.65 -3.84 -6.85
N ALA A 51 9.55 -3.75 -7.83
CA ALA A 51 10.47 -2.61 -7.94
C ALA A 51 9.72 -1.28 -8.11
N LEU A 52 8.51 -1.30 -8.71
CA LEU A 52 7.68 -0.10 -8.84
C LEU A 52 7.17 0.39 -7.49
N LEU A 53 6.84 -0.53 -6.58
CA LEU A 53 6.46 -0.18 -5.20
C LEU A 53 7.62 0.50 -4.48
N GLN A 54 8.82 -0.06 -4.57
CA GLN A 54 10.00 0.50 -3.93
C GLN A 54 10.33 1.89 -4.48
N ARG A 55 10.21 2.06 -5.79
CA ARG A 55 10.43 3.36 -6.43
C ARG A 55 9.40 4.39 -5.99
N TRP A 56 8.15 3.97 -5.84
CA TRP A 56 7.08 4.84 -5.36
C TRP A 56 7.32 5.29 -3.92
N THR A 57 7.77 4.39 -3.03
CA THR A 57 8.02 4.74 -1.63
C THR A 57 9.08 5.84 -1.49
N GLU A 58 10.02 5.93 -2.41
CA GLU A 58 11.07 6.96 -2.39
C GLU A 58 10.48 8.38 -2.49
N ASN A 59 9.28 8.53 -3.06
CA ASN A 59 8.62 9.83 -3.14
C ASN A 59 8.04 10.29 -1.80
N TRP A 60 7.97 9.41 -0.80
CA TRP A 60 7.26 9.66 0.45
C TRP A 60 8.04 9.27 1.71
N ASP A 61 9.20 8.62 1.56
CA ASP A 61 9.91 8.03 2.70
C ASP A 61 10.46 9.05 3.69
N ASP A 62 10.54 10.32 3.31
CA ASP A 62 10.90 11.40 4.22
C ASP A 62 9.77 11.74 5.20
N LEU A 63 8.52 11.44 4.86
CA LEU A 63 7.35 11.81 5.64
C LEU A 63 6.64 10.63 6.30
N MET A 64 7.03 9.40 5.98
CA MET A 64 6.41 8.20 6.54
C MET A 64 7.34 7.01 6.49
N GLU A 65 7.07 6.02 7.34
CA GLU A 65 7.73 4.72 7.30
C GLU A 65 6.82 3.71 6.62
N PHE A 66 7.41 2.81 5.83
CA PHE A 66 6.65 1.84 5.05
C PHE A 66 6.89 0.42 5.51
N LYS A 67 5.83 -0.38 5.51
CA LYS A 67 5.89 -1.83 5.60
C LYS A 67 5.07 -2.39 4.45
N ILE A 68 5.69 -3.18 3.60
CA ILE A 68 5.01 -3.80 2.46
C ILE A 68 4.72 -5.26 2.79
N VAL A 69 3.44 -5.64 2.74
CA VAL A 69 2.98 -6.98 3.07
C VAL A 69 2.23 -7.54 1.86
N PRO A 70 2.77 -8.59 1.21
CA PRO A 70 2.01 -9.26 0.15
C PRO A 70 0.73 -9.85 0.73
N VAL A 71 -0.38 -9.63 0.04
CA VAL A 71 -1.69 -10.11 0.48
C VAL A 71 -2.43 -10.73 -0.71
N ARG A 72 -3.40 -11.57 -0.39
CA ARG A 72 -4.37 -12.09 -1.34
C ARG A 72 -5.75 -12.04 -0.70
N THR A 73 -6.80 -12.20 -1.50
CA THR A 73 -8.15 -12.19 -0.96
C THR A 73 -8.40 -13.43 -0.11
N SER A 74 -9.35 -13.32 0.81
CA SER A 74 -9.77 -14.47 1.62
C SER A 74 -10.32 -15.59 0.74
N ALA A 75 -11.02 -15.25 -0.34
CA ALA A 75 -11.56 -16.23 -1.28
C ALA A 75 -10.44 -17.02 -1.98
N GLU A 76 -9.37 -16.34 -2.41
CA GLU A 76 -8.21 -17.00 -3.01
C GLU A 76 -7.53 -17.94 -2.02
N THR A 77 -7.39 -17.51 -0.77
CA THR A 77 -6.79 -18.31 0.30
C THR A 77 -7.65 -19.53 0.60
N ALA A 78 -8.97 -19.39 0.67
CA ALA A 78 -9.89 -20.50 0.90
C ALA A 78 -9.75 -21.55 -0.21
N ALA A 79 -9.68 -21.13 -1.46
CA ALA A 79 -9.48 -22.04 -2.58
C ALA A 79 -8.17 -22.83 -2.49
N ILE A 80 -7.10 -22.16 -2.07
CA ILE A 80 -5.78 -22.81 -1.89
C ILE A 80 -5.85 -23.84 -0.75
N VAL A 81 -6.45 -23.49 0.38
CA VAL A 81 -6.58 -24.38 1.53
C VAL A 81 -7.43 -25.62 1.17
N GLU A 82 -8.55 -25.43 0.47
CA GLU A 82 -9.41 -26.53 0.03
C GLU A 82 -8.66 -27.49 -0.89
N ARG A 83 -7.87 -26.97 -1.85
CA ARG A 83 -7.06 -27.81 -2.74
C ARG A 83 -6.00 -28.59 -1.98
N SER A 84 -5.42 -28.01 -0.94
CA SER A 84 -4.43 -28.67 -0.09
C SER A 84 -5.04 -29.83 0.71
N GLN A 85 -6.31 -29.71 1.09
CA GLN A 85 -7.02 -30.74 1.85
C GLN A 85 -7.49 -31.89 0.98
N THR A 86 -7.79 -31.64 -0.29
CA THR A 86 -8.29 -32.65 -1.24
C THR A 86 -7.20 -33.35 -2.02
N GLY A 87 -6.02 -32.83 -1.98
CA GLY A 87 -4.85 -33.41 -2.66
C GLY A 87 -4.08 -34.35 -1.76
#